data_14863a91aec2b6cca9dd5fb8776cfadc
#
_entry.id   14863a91aec2b6cca9dd5fb8776cfadc
#
_cell.length_a   1.000
_cell.length_b   1.000
_cell.length_c   1.000
_cell.angle_alpha   90.00
_cell.angle_beta   90.00
_cell.angle_gamma   90.00
#
_symmetry.space_group_name_H-M   'P 1'
#
loop_
_entity.id
_entity.type
_entity.pdbx_description
1 polymer ?
#
loop_
_entity_poly.entity_id
_entity_poly.type
_entity_poly.pdbx_seq_one_letter_code
_entity_poly.pdbx_strand_id
1 'polypeptide(L)'
;MDLINSIPTIEPNGEPSVLQIIQIIMLNFELVNPVKILFGKGEIAKIKKHIPNQAKVLLLYGKGSIKKNGIYDQVVSALSNHTVVEFGGIPANPEYSILMDALSVIKNEDINFILAVGGGSVIDGAKFLSSAALFKGE
;
A
#
# COMPACT_ATOMS: atom_id res chain seq x y z
N MET A 1 -27.00 2.74 -13.16
CA MET A 1 -26.88 4.09 -13.77
C MET A 1 -25.86 3.95 -14.89
N ASP A 2 -26.38 3.68 -16.09
CA ASP A 2 -25.56 3.32 -17.25
C ASP A 2 -24.96 4.55 -17.88
N LEU A 3 -23.72 4.85 -17.54
CA LEU A 3 -22.96 5.99 -18.08
C LEU A 3 -22.23 5.69 -19.40
N ILE A 4 -22.45 4.52 -20.01
CA ILE A 4 -21.70 4.10 -21.21
C ILE A 4 -22.59 3.89 -22.44
N ASN A 5 -23.91 4.14 -22.35
CA ASN A 5 -24.81 3.95 -23.48
C ASN A 5 -25.10 5.21 -24.29
N SER A 6 -24.20 6.19 -24.29
CA SER A 6 -24.35 7.39 -25.11
C SER A 6 -23.43 7.35 -26.32
N ILE A 7 -24.03 6.99 -27.43
CA ILE A 7 -23.74 7.38 -28.81
C ILE A 7 -22.39 6.90 -29.39
N PRO A 8 -22.41 5.94 -30.31
CA PRO A 8 -21.26 5.67 -31.15
C PRO A 8 -21.06 6.86 -32.12
N THR A 9 -20.08 7.67 -31.88
CA THR A 9 -19.62 8.66 -32.86
C THR A 9 -18.70 7.94 -33.86
N ILE A 10 -19.21 7.77 -35.08
CA ILE A 10 -18.38 7.32 -36.21
C ILE A 10 -17.59 8.52 -36.70
N GLU A 11 -16.27 8.40 -36.82
CA GLU A 11 -15.41 9.42 -37.38
C GLU A 11 -15.79 9.66 -38.87
N PRO A 12 -15.55 10.88 -39.41
CA PRO A 12 -15.94 11.23 -40.79
C PRO A 12 -15.36 10.34 -41.90
N ASN A 13 -14.31 9.58 -41.59
CA ASN A 13 -13.66 8.61 -42.48
C ASN A 13 -14.28 7.20 -42.48
N GLY A 14 -15.31 6.99 -41.65
CA GLY A 14 -15.96 5.67 -41.51
C GLY A 14 -15.21 4.70 -40.60
N GLU A 15 -14.11 5.12 -39.96
CA GLU A 15 -13.38 4.30 -39.03
C GLU A 15 -14.02 4.34 -37.64
N PRO A 16 -13.92 3.24 -36.85
CA PRO A 16 -14.45 3.23 -35.51
C PRO A 16 -13.68 4.23 -34.62
N SER A 17 -14.42 5.01 -33.83
CA SER A 17 -13.80 5.91 -32.86
C SER A 17 -12.97 5.14 -31.84
N VAL A 18 -12.00 5.82 -31.20
CA VAL A 18 -11.18 5.22 -30.13
C VAL A 18 -12.03 4.59 -29.04
N LEU A 19 -13.19 5.21 -28.73
CA LEU A 19 -14.16 4.66 -27.76
C LEU A 19 -14.80 3.36 -28.26
N GLN A 20 -15.11 3.23 -29.55
CA GLN A 20 -15.63 1.99 -30.13
C GLN A 20 -14.55 0.88 -30.14
N ILE A 21 -13.30 1.21 -30.44
CA ILE A 21 -12.19 0.26 -30.37
C ILE A 21 -11.98 -0.22 -28.94
N ILE A 22 -12.03 0.69 -27.95
CA ILE A 22 -11.94 0.33 -26.54
C ILE A 22 -13.11 -0.57 -26.12
N GLN A 23 -14.30 -0.30 -26.59
CA GLN A 23 -15.49 -1.10 -26.27
C GLN A 23 -15.43 -2.51 -26.90
N ILE A 24 -14.80 -2.65 -28.07
CA ILE A 24 -14.61 -3.95 -28.74
C ILE A 24 -13.52 -4.79 -28.03
N ILE A 25 -12.52 -4.14 -27.45
CA ILE A 25 -11.39 -4.83 -26.81
C ILE A 25 -11.65 -5.10 -25.30
N MET A 26 -12.50 -4.33 -24.66
CA MET A 26 -12.81 -4.52 -23.24
C MET A 26 -13.71 -5.73 -23.03
N LEU A 27 -13.16 -6.76 -22.39
CA LEU A 27 -13.91 -7.85 -21.84
C LEU A 27 -14.72 -7.38 -20.63
N ASN A 28 -15.92 -7.93 -20.43
CA ASN A 28 -16.67 -7.68 -19.21
C ASN A 28 -15.91 -8.20 -18.01
N PHE A 29 -15.71 -7.36 -17.02
CA PHE A 29 -15.10 -7.76 -15.75
C PHE A 29 -15.74 -7.02 -14.59
N GLU A 30 -15.68 -7.61 -13.43
CA GLU A 30 -16.04 -7.00 -12.17
C GLU A 30 -14.77 -6.89 -11.31
N LEU A 31 -14.49 -5.71 -10.79
CA LEU A 31 -13.35 -5.45 -9.91
C LEU A 31 -13.83 -4.81 -8.63
N VAL A 32 -13.58 -5.47 -7.50
CA VAL A 32 -13.76 -4.90 -6.16
C VAL A 32 -12.40 -4.66 -5.55
N ASN A 33 -12.08 -3.41 -5.25
CA ASN A 33 -10.85 -3.03 -4.56
C ASN A 33 -11.20 -2.23 -3.30
N PRO A 34 -11.14 -2.84 -2.10
CA PRO A 34 -11.50 -2.20 -0.83
C PRO A 34 -10.42 -1.23 -0.32
N VAL A 35 -9.38 -0.95 -1.09
CA VAL A 35 -8.30 -0.06 -0.68
C VAL A 35 -8.81 1.38 -0.56
N LYS A 36 -8.64 1.94 0.63
CA LYS A 36 -8.93 3.36 0.90
C LYS A 36 -7.72 4.19 0.53
N ILE A 37 -7.90 5.15 -0.35
CA ILE A 37 -6.85 6.09 -0.77
C ILE A 37 -7.09 7.44 -0.08
N LEU A 38 -6.06 7.95 0.59
CA LEU A 38 -6.00 9.28 1.17
C LEU A 38 -4.87 10.03 0.45
N PHE A 39 -5.21 11.05 -0.30
CA PHE A 39 -4.25 11.80 -1.11
C PHE A 39 -4.33 13.28 -0.80
N GLY A 40 -3.18 13.91 -0.60
CA GLY A 40 -3.09 15.34 -0.39
C GLY A 40 -2.08 15.76 0.67
N LYS A 41 -1.87 17.06 0.78
CA LYS A 41 -1.01 17.65 1.80
C LYS A 41 -1.62 17.46 3.20
N GLY A 42 -0.80 17.01 4.16
CA GLY A 42 -1.25 16.82 5.56
C GLY A 42 -1.99 15.50 5.83
N GLU A 43 -2.14 14.62 4.85
CA GLU A 43 -2.84 13.34 5.03
C GLU A 43 -2.13 12.39 6.00
N ILE A 44 -0.79 12.48 6.15
CA ILE A 44 -0.04 11.65 7.10
C ILE A 44 -0.57 11.78 8.53
N ALA A 45 -0.96 12.97 8.95
CA ALA A 45 -1.52 13.19 10.29
C ALA A 45 -2.82 12.42 10.56
N LYS A 46 -3.51 11.97 9.51
CA LYS A 46 -4.75 11.20 9.62
C LYS A 46 -4.53 9.70 9.82
N ILE A 47 -3.30 9.19 9.67
CA ILE A 47 -2.97 7.76 9.82
C ILE A 47 -3.51 7.22 11.15
N LYS A 48 -3.37 7.98 12.24
CA LYS A 48 -3.88 7.59 13.57
C LYS A 48 -5.37 7.22 13.61
N LYS A 49 -6.17 7.70 12.67
CA LYS A 49 -7.61 7.36 12.58
C LYS A 49 -7.87 5.99 11.93
N HIS A 50 -6.85 5.43 11.29
CA HIS A 50 -6.93 4.20 10.52
C HIS A 50 -6.17 3.04 11.16
N ILE A 51 -5.46 3.30 12.26
CA ILE A 51 -4.75 2.30 13.05
C ILE A 51 -5.56 2.04 14.33
N PRO A 52 -5.86 0.80 14.67
CA PRO A 52 -6.54 0.49 15.94
C PRO A 52 -5.75 1.03 17.14
N ASN A 53 -6.44 1.61 18.13
CA ASN A 53 -5.80 2.27 19.27
C ASN A 53 -4.85 1.38 20.08
N GLN A 54 -5.08 0.07 20.08
CA GLN A 54 -4.26 -0.91 20.80
C GLN A 54 -3.25 -1.63 19.89
N ALA A 55 -3.09 -1.14 18.66
CA ALA A 55 -2.17 -1.77 17.73
C ALA A 55 -0.71 -1.59 18.16
N LYS A 56 0.04 -2.69 18.09
CA LYS A 56 1.50 -2.69 18.16
C LYS A 56 2.01 -2.65 16.73
N VAL A 57 2.56 -1.52 16.34
CA VAL A 57 2.84 -1.16 14.95
C VAL A 57 4.29 -1.49 14.57
N LEU A 58 4.49 -2.26 13.50
CA LEU A 58 5.78 -2.29 12.82
C LEU A 58 5.84 -1.13 11.82
N LEU A 59 6.72 -0.17 12.07
CA LEU A 59 7.06 0.87 11.11
C LEU A 59 8.13 0.34 10.16
N LEU A 60 7.71 -0.10 8.96
CA LEU A 60 8.56 -0.68 7.94
C LEU A 60 8.98 0.39 6.93
N TYR A 61 10.28 0.56 6.68
CA TYR A 61 10.76 1.56 5.73
C TYR A 61 12.05 1.14 5.02
N GLY A 62 12.38 1.86 3.95
CA GLY A 62 13.57 1.61 3.14
C GLY A 62 14.87 2.13 3.77
N LYS A 63 15.85 2.47 2.94
CA LYS A 63 17.21 2.89 3.37
C LYS A 63 17.30 4.25 4.08
N GLY A 64 16.18 4.84 4.50
CA GLY A 64 16.16 6.03 5.36
C GLY A 64 15.94 7.37 4.63
N SER A 65 15.49 7.36 3.37
CA SER A 65 15.09 8.59 2.67
C SER A 65 13.99 9.36 3.42
N ILE A 66 13.09 8.64 4.10
CA ILE A 66 12.02 9.23 4.89
C ILE A 66 12.52 10.07 6.07
N LYS A 67 13.72 9.75 6.61
CA LYS A 67 14.36 10.52 7.70
C LYS A 67 14.97 11.83 7.20
N LYS A 68 15.26 11.92 5.90
CA LYS A 68 15.87 13.12 5.28
C LYS A 68 14.85 14.14 4.79
N ASN A 69 13.63 13.69 4.48
CA ASN A 69 12.59 14.55 3.89
C ASN A 69 11.46 14.92 4.87
N GLY A 70 11.64 14.63 6.18
CA GLY A 70 10.69 14.97 7.23
C GLY A 70 9.41 14.11 7.28
N ILE A 71 9.30 13.06 6.44
CA ILE A 71 8.16 12.13 6.48
C ILE A 71 8.20 11.30 7.75
N TYR A 72 9.39 10.86 8.17
CA TYR A 72 9.57 10.09 9.38
C TYR A 72 9.01 10.81 10.62
N ASP A 73 9.35 12.09 10.81
CA ASP A 73 8.89 12.87 11.95
C ASP A 73 7.37 13.03 11.97
N GLN A 74 6.76 13.22 10.79
CA GLN A 74 5.30 13.30 10.66
C GLN A 74 4.63 11.98 11.03
N VAL A 75 5.20 10.84 10.58
CA VAL A 75 4.68 9.51 10.88
C VAL A 75 4.79 9.20 12.37
N VAL A 76 5.96 9.41 12.97
CA VAL A 76 6.20 9.18 14.41
C VAL A 76 5.27 10.05 15.25
N SER A 77 5.10 11.32 14.88
CA SER A 77 4.14 12.22 15.55
C SER A 77 2.71 11.71 15.45
N ALA A 78 2.31 11.19 14.28
CA ALA A 78 0.97 10.62 14.09
C ALA A 78 0.76 9.32 14.89
N LEU A 79 1.83 8.59 15.22
CA LEU A 79 1.83 7.34 15.98
C LEU A 79 2.10 7.53 17.49
N SER A 80 2.12 8.75 18.01
CA SER A 80 2.52 9.06 19.38
C SER A 80 1.77 8.29 20.48
N ASN A 81 0.57 7.80 20.17
CA ASN A 81 -0.27 7.02 21.10
C ASN A 81 -0.19 5.51 20.87
N HIS A 82 0.69 5.04 20.00
CA HIS A 82 0.84 3.62 19.66
C HIS A 82 2.21 3.09 20.13
N THR A 83 2.28 1.81 20.42
CA THR A 83 3.55 1.11 20.57
C THR A 83 4.12 0.87 19.18
N VAL A 84 5.31 1.41 18.90
CA VAL A 84 5.95 1.34 17.58
C VAL A 84 7.27 0.60 17.69
N VAL A 85 7.46 -0.40 16.84
CA VAL A 85 8.74 -1.07 16.59
C VAL A 85 9.18 -0.71 15.19
N GLU A 86 10.42 -0.27 15.03
CA GLU A 86 10.95 0.12 13.72
C GLU A 86 11.71 -1.01 13.06
N PHE A 87 11.51 -1.17 11.76
CA PHE A 87 12.34 -2.00 10.90
C PHE A 87 12.67 -1.24 9.61
N GLY A 88 13.90 -0.77 9.51
CA GLY A 88 14.39 -0.04 8.35
C GLY A 88 15.34 -0.87 7.51
N GLY A 89 15.73 -0.33 6.34
CA GLY A 89 16.73 -0.96 5.50
C GLY A 89 16.18 -1.84 4.38
N ILE A 90 14.87 -1.88 4.16
CA ILE A 90 14.29 -2.60 3.03
C ILE A 90 14.90 -2.07 1.73
N PRO A 91 15.65 -2.91 0.97
CA PRO A 91 16.28 -2.50 -0.29
C PRO A 91 15.27 -2.44 -1.44
N ALA A 92 15.68 -1.87 -2.56
CA ALA A 92 15.02 -2.11 -3.84
C ALA A 92 15.10 -3.62 -4.14
N ASN A 93 13.97 -4.24 -4.50
CA ASN A 93 13.86 -5.70 -4.61
C ASN A 93 14.26 -6.40 -3.30
N PRO A 94 13.35 -6.46 -2.32
CA PRO A 94 13.65 -7.00 -1.00
C PRO A 94 14.16 -8.43 -1.08
N GLU A 95 15.30 -8.69 -0.45
CA GLU A 95 15.85 -10.03 -0.33
C GLU A 95 15.08 -10.84 0.71
N TYR A 96 14.95 -12.13 0.47
CA TYR A 96 14.23 -13.05 1.36
C TYR A 96 14.77 -13.00 2.80
N SER A 97 16.10 -12.98 2.97
CA SER A 97 16.75 -12.92 4.28
C SER A 97 16.28 -11.73 5.13
N ILE A 98 16.26 -10.54 4.54
CA ILE A 98 15.82 -9.30 5.23
C ILE A 98 14.34 -9.38 5.61
N LEU A 99 13.52 -9.98 4.76
CA LEU A 99 12.10 -10.17 5.07
C LEU A 99 11.89 -11.20 6.19
N MET A 100 12.73 -12.25 6.27
CA MET A 100 12.69 -13.21 7.37
C MET A 100 13.15 -12.61 8.70
N ASP A 101 14.13 -11.70 8.68
CA ASP A 101 14.53 -10.95 9.86
C ASP A 101 13.36 -10.06 10.35
N ALA A 102 12.70 -9.36 9.44
CA ALA A 102 11.52 -8.57 9.77
C ALA A 102 10.36 -9.43 10.30
N LEU A 103 10.16 -10.64 9.74
CA LEU A 103 9.16 -11.58 10.21
C LEU A 103 9.47 -12.07 11.63
N SER A 104 10.74 -12.28 11.94
CA SER A 104 11.18 -12.64 13.30
C SER A 104 10.86 -11.53 14.30
N VAL A 105 11.06 -10.27 13.92
CA VAL A 105 10.65 -9.11 14.75
C VAL A 105 9.14 -9.09 14.95
N ILE A 106 8.35 -9.33 13.90
CA ILE A 106 6.87 -9.37 14.01
C ILE A 106 6.44 -10.40 15.04
N LYS A 107 7.03 -11.60 15.00
CA LYS A 107 6.67 -12.71 15.92
C LYS A 107 7.15 -12.46 17.35
N ASN A 108 8.39 -12.00 17.51
CA ASN A 108 8.99 -11.81 18.84
C ASN A 108 8.38 -10.64 19.60
N GLU A 109 7.93 -9.63 18.87
CA GLU A 109 7.35 -8.42 19.42
C GLU A 109 5.82 -8.43 19.43
N ASP A 110 5.16 -9.52 19.04
CA ASP A 110 3.69 -9.61 18.94
C ASP A 110 3.07 -8.45 18.12
N ILE A 111 3.71 -8.10 17.00
CA ILE A 111 3.23 -7.05 16.10
C ILE A 111 1.90 -7.49 15.48
N ASN A 112 0.92 -6.61 15.52
CA ASN A 112 -0.40 -6.87 14.92
C ASN A 112 -0.82 -5.84 13.87
N PHE A 113 0.05 -4.88 13.55
CA PHE A 113 -0.19 -3.90 12.49
C PHE A 113 1.13 -3.54 11.78
N ILE A 114 1.15 -3.55 10.45
CA ILE A 114 2.31 -3.15 9.65
C ILE A 114 1.99 -1.83 8.95
N LEU A 115 2.82 -0.82 9.20
CA LEU A 115 2.78 0.46 8.51
C LEU A 115 4.01 0.57 7.60
N ALA A 116 3.79 0.41 6.29
CA ALA A 116 4.82 0.59 5.28
C ALA A 116 4.97 2.08 4.91
N VAL A 117 6.18 2.61 5.06
CA VAL A 117 6.49 4.00 4.69
C VAL A 117 7.64 4.02 3.69
N GLY A 118 7.30 4.13 2.42
CA GLY A 118 8.28 4.08 1.33
C GLY A 118 7.66 3.87 -0.04
N GLY A 119 8.46 3.46 -0.99
CA GLY A 119 8.06 3.10 -2.34
C GLY A 119 7.58 1.64 -2.47
N GLY A 120 7.41 1.19 -3.72
CA GLY A 120 6.88 -0.14 -4.06
C GLY A 120 7.56 -1.29 -3.31
N SER A 121 8.89 -1.30 -3.23
CA SER A 121 9.63 -2.37 -2.54
C SER A 121 9.27 -2.51 -1.06
N VAL A 122 9.04 -1.39 -0.36
CA VAL A 122 8.60 -1.42 1.05
C VAL A 122 7.17 -1.95 1.15
N ILE A 123 6.31 -1.52 0.23
CA ILE A 123 4.91 -1.97 0.17
C ILE A 123 4.83 -3.47 -0.14
N ASP A 124 5.64 -3.96 -1.08
CA ASP A 124 5.68 -5.38 -1.44
C ASP A 124 6.24 -6.23 -0.29
N GLY A 125 7.28 -5.74 0.39
CA GLY A 125 7.78 -6.35 1.63
C GLY A 125 6.69 -6.44 2.71
N ALA A 126 5.92 -5.38 2.92
CA ALA A 126 4.83 -5.36 3.89
C ALA A 126 3.71 -6.36 3.54
N LYS A 127 3.35 -6.49 2.26
CA LYS A 127 2.38 -7.49 1.79
C LYS A 127 2.86 -8.92 2.04
N PHE A 128 4.12 -9.21 1.71
CA PHE A 128 4.73 -10.49 2.02
C PHE A 128 4.68 -10.78 3.51
N LEU A 129 5.14 -9.86 4.35
CA LEU A 129 5.18 -10.01 5.79
C LEU A 129 3.80 -10.22 6.41
N SER A 130 2.79 -9.51 5.92
CA SER A 130 1.41 -9.66 6.41
C SER A 130 0.84 -11.06 6.14
N SER A 131 1.19 -11.64 5.00
CA SER A 131 0.80 -13.01 4.65
C SER A 131 1.62 -14.05 5.41
N ALA A 132 2.95 -13.86 5.47
CA ALA A 132 3.86 -14.80 6.13
C ALA A 132 3.66 -14.86 7.66
N ALA A 133 3.27 -13.74 8.28
CA ALA A 133 3.00 -13.70 9.72
C ALA A 133 1.80 -14.56 10.13
N LEU A 134 0.84 -14.74 9.23
CA LEU A 134 -0.37 -15.55 9.45
C LEU A 134 -0.20 -17.01 9.00
N PHE A 135 0.86 -17.30 8.26
CA PHE A 135 1.11 -18.66 7.75
C PHE A 135 1.49 -19.62 8.88
N LYS A 136 0.76 -20.73 8.98
CA LYS A 136 0.93 -21.78 10.01
C LYS A 136 1.50 -23.08 9.44
N GLY A 137 1.93 -23.08 8.17
CA GLY A 137 2.59 -24.24 7.54
C GLY A 137 4.11 -24.23 7.73
N GLU A 138 4.73 -25.36 7.39
CA GLU A 138 6.17 -25.52 7.28
C GLU A 138 6.70 -24.92 5.98
#